data_e0883d04d50afb1ef6a859f4351b44b9
#
_entry.id   e0883d04d50afb1ef6a859f4351b44b9
#
_cell.length_a   1.000
_cell.length_b   1.000
_cell.length_c   1.000
_cell.angle_alpha   90.00
_cell.angle_beta   90.00
_cell.angle_gamma   90.00
#
_symmetry.space_group_name_H-M   'P 1'
#
loop_
_entity.id
_entity.type
_entity.pdbx_description
1 polymer ?
#
loop_
_entity_poly.entity_id
_entity_poly.type
_entity_poly.pdbx_seq_one_letter_code
_entity_poly.pdbx_strand_id
1 'polypeptide(L)'
;MKQTNQSDELIIDCKDIYLREYRLEDLEKLQEITWEPEVYEFLPGWNAAVEDRALWLTQYEIPENQNFKQAVLTGGNIGDLYLRLAIVLKENDEFIGWCCSGIKDELPAPNREIMYGISKHFRNRGYTTQAVKGITQYLFENTNVEVLNAIALLTNQASNKVIQKCNFEYLNMIEIENEPYNHYQLLKHQQ
;
A
#
# COMPACT_ATOMS: atom_id res chain seq x y z
N MET A 1 -19.60 -28.62 11.16
CA MET A 1 -18.58 -28.04 10.26
C MET A 1 -19.24 -26.91 9.48
N LYS A 2 -19.03 -25.66 9.89
CA LYS A 2 -19.52 -24.50 9.12
C LYS A 2 -18.57 -24.30 7.94
N GLN A 3 -19.10 -24.36 6.72
CA GLN A 3 -18.41 -23.91 5.53
C GLN A 3 -18.05 -22.44 5.73
N THR A 4 -16.77 -22.12 5.75
CA THR A 4 -16.28 -20.75 5.63
C THR A 4 -16.67 -20.27 4.24
N ASN A 5 -17.65 -19.38 4.20
CA ASN A 5 -18.05 -18.70 2.98
C ASN A 5 -16.85 -17.90 2.43
N GLN A 6 -16.54 -18.12 1.17
CA GLN A 6 -15.55 -17.42 0.36
C GLN A 6 -15.92 -15.94 0.08
N SER A 7 -16.88 -15.37 0.85
CA SER A 7 -17.46 -14.04 0.63
C SER A 7 -16.87 -12.93 1.52
N ASP A 8 -15.70 -13.13 2.12
CA ASP A 8 -15.18 -12.20 3.14
C ASP A 8 -13.80 -11.60 2.79
N GLU A 9 -13.33 -11.78 1.56
CA GLU A 9 -12.08 -11.17 1.08
C GLU A 9 -12.31 -9.70 0.74
N LEU A 10 -11.44 -8.81 1.23
CA LEU A 10 -11.47 -7.41 0.84
C LEU A 10 -10.96 -7.26 -0.59
N ILE A 11 -11.82 -6.75 -1.46
CA ILE A 11 -11.50 -6.45 -2.86
C ILE A 11 -11.87 -4.99 -3.14
N ILE A 12 -10.92 -4.22 -3.67
CA ILE A 12 -11.15 -2.87 -4.16
C ILE A 12 -11.05 -2.89 -5.67
N ASP A 13 -12.18 -2.72 -6.34
CA ASP A 13 -12.26 -2.73 -7.80
C ASP A 13 -11.79 -1.41 -8.38
N CYS A 14 -10.83 -1.45 -9.31
CA CYS A 14 -10.35 -0.31 -10.08
C CYS A 14 -10.61 -0.53 -11.57
N LYS A 15 -10.13 0.39 -12.43
CA LYS A 15 -10.40 0.30 -13.86
C LYS A 15 -9.78 -0.95 -14.51
N ASP A 16 -8.46 -1.06 -14.45
CA ASP A 16 -7.68 -2.09 -15.13
C ASP A 16 -7.09 -3.13 -14.16
N ILE A 17 -7.15 -2.84 -12.87
CA ILE A 17 -6.63 -3.66 -11.78
C ILE A 17 -7.71 -3.85 -10.70
N TYR A 18 -7.46 -4.75 -9.78
CA TYR A 18 -8.12 -4.77 -8.49
C TYR A 18 -7.09 -4.93 -7.38
N LEU A 19 -7.43 -4.47 -6.18
CA LEU A 19 -6.64 -4.69 -4.98
C LEU A 19 -7.31 -5.78 -4.14
N ARG A 20 -6.52 -6.71 -3.61
CA ARG A 20 -6.99 -7.74 -2.66
C ARG A 20 -5.99 -7.96 -1.54
N GLU A 21 -6.41 -8.60 -0.50
CA GLU A 21 -5.51 -9.05 0.56
C GLU A 21 -4.41 -9.97 0.00
N TYR A 22 -3.26 -10.00 0.70
CA TYR A 22 -2.22 -10.97 0.39
C TYR A 22 -2.67 -12.39 0.66
N ARG A 23 -2.15 -13.32 -0.15
CA ARG A 23 -2.32 -14.77 -0.03
C ARG A 23 -0.95 -15.44 0.07
N LEU A 24 -0.89 -16.67 0.56
CA LEU A 24 0.36 -17.42 0.64
C LEU A 24 1.01 -17.64 -0.73
N GLU A 25 0.19 -17.79 -1.76
CA GLU A 25 0.64 -17.96 -3.15
C GLU A 25 1.31 -16.72 -3.74
N ASP A 26 1.17 -15.55 -3.12
CA ASP A 26 1.81 -14.30 -3.54
C ASP A 26 3.30 -14.24 -3.17
N LEU A 27 3.77 -15.13 -2.30
CA LEU A 27 5.13 -15.10 -1.75
C LEU A 27 6.20 -15.04 -2.84
N GLU A 28 6.11 -15.89 -3.84
CA GLU A 28 7.08 -15.96 -4.94
C GLU A 28 7.14 -14.63 -5.71
N LYS A 29 5.98 -14.08 -6.07
CA LYS A 29 5.89 -12.80 -6.80
C LYS A 29 6.31 -11.60 -5.95
N LEU A 30 5.94 -11.56 -4.67
CA LEU A 30 6.44 -10.56 -3.74
C LEU A 30 7.97 -10.59 -3.69
N GLN A 31 8.55 -11.79 -3.56
CA GLN A 31 9.99 -11.98 -3.53
C GLN A 31 10.65 -11.50 -4.83
N GLU A 32 10.14 -11.92 -5.99
CA GLU A 32 10.66 -11.47 -7.28
C GLU A 32 10.68 -9.94 -7.40
N ILE A 33 9.54 -9.29 -7.12
CA ILE A 33 9.40 -7.84 -7.30
C ILE A 33 10.24 -7.05 -6.30
N THR A 34 10.31 -7.48 -5.04
CA THR A 34 11.11 -6.78 -4.02
C THR A 34 12.62 -6.87 -4.28
N TRP A 35 13.07 -7.83 -5.09
CA TRP A 35 14.45 -7.96 -5.52
C TRP A 35 14.76 -7.30 -6.86
N GLU A 36 13.78 -6.66 -7.51
CA GLU A 36 14.07 -5.81 -8.68
C GLU A 36 14.88 -4.57 -8.24
N PRO A 37 16.04 -4.28 -8.85
CA PRO A 37 16.87 -3.12 -8.49
C PRO A 37 16.08 -1.81 -8.46
N GLU A 38 15.19 -1.64 -9.41
CA GLU A 38 14.33 -0.47 -9.54
C GLU A 38 13.31 -0.33 -8.39
N VAL A 39 13.10 -1.40 -7.61
CA VAL A 39 12.20 -1.41 -6.44
C VAL A 39 13.01 -1.21 -5.16
N TYR A 40 14.02 -2.04 -4.89
CA TYR A 40 14.75 -1.96 -3.63
C TYR A 40 15.65 -0.71 -3.53
N GLU A 41 16.01 -0.07 -4.65
CA GLU A 41 16.69 1.23 -4.64
C GLU A 41 15.92 2.28 -3.81
N PHE A 42 14.59 2.25 -3.87
CA PHE A 42 13.71 3.22 -3.19
C PHE A 42 12.99 2.64 -1.96
N LEU A 43 13.09 1.35 -1.75
CA LEU A 43 12.47 0.62 -0.63
C LEU A 43 13.51 -0.31 0.03
N PRO A 44 14.58 0.24 0.62
CA PRO A 44 15.60 -0.57 1.25
C PRO A 44 14.99 -1.41 2.39
N GLY A 45 15.45 -2.65 2.52
CA GLY A 45 14.92 -3.59 3.52
C GLY A 45 13.70 -4.41 3.06
N TRP A 46 13.06 -4.07 1.93
CA TRP A 46 11.99 -4.90 1.37
C TRP A 46 12.52 -6.14 0.62
N ASN A 47 13.77 -6.11 0.17
CA ASN A 47 14.49 -7.23 -0.45
C ASN A 47 15.03 -8.22 0.59
N ALA A 48 14.17 -8.69 1.48
CA ALA A 48 14.50 -9.67 2.51
C ALA A 48 14.76 -11.06 1.93
N ALA A 49 15.41 -11.95 2.73
CA ALA A 49 15.49 -13.37 2.41
C ALA A 49 14.08 -13.99 2.31
N VAL A 50 13.95 -15.06 1.52
CA VAL A 50 12.64 -15.69 1.29
C VAL A 50 12.00 -16.22 2.58
N GLU A 51 12.83 -16.70 3.50
CA GLU A 51 12.39 -17.21 4.81
C GLU A 51 11.78 -16.07 5.66
N ASP A 52 12.43 -14.91 5.69
CA ASP A 52 11.96 -13.74 6.41
C ASP A 52 10.68 -13.18 5.76
N ARG A 53 10.64 -13.14 4.43
CA ARG A 53 9.44 -12.71 3.70
C ARG A 53 8.25 -13.65 3.96
N ALA A 54 8.49 -14.98 3.99
CA ALA A 54 7.47 -15.96 4.31
C ALA A 54 6.96 -15.80 5.75
N LEU A 55 7.87 -15.55 6.69
CA LEU A 55 7.54 -15.30 8.09
C LEU A 55 6.68 -14.03 8.22
N TRP A 56 7.09 -12.92 7.59
CA TRP A 56 6.34 -11.67 7.65
C TRP A 56 4.94 -11.83 7.05
N LEU A 57 4.84 -12.46 5.88
CA LEU A 57 3.56 -12.70 5.22
C LEU A 57 2.60 -13.50 6.09
N THR A 58 3.09 -14.59 6.70
CA THR A 58 2.24 -15.54 7.43
C THR A 58 1.92 -15.12 8.86
N GLN A 59 2.86 -14.48 9.55
CA GLN A 59 2.71 -14.18 10.97
C GLN A 59 2.27 -12.74 11.25
N TYR A 60 2.47 -11.83 10.30
CA TYR A 60 2.16 -10.42 10.49
C TYR A 60 1.19 -9.89 9.44
N GLU A 61 1.52 -9.96 8.15
CA GLU A 61 0.80 -9.23 7.11
C GLU A 61 -0.62 -9.75 6.87
N ILE A 62 -0.78 -11.08 6.72
CA ILE A 62 -2.10 -11.69 6.55
C ILE A 62 -2.97 -11.58 7.83
N PRO A 63 -2.46 -11.90 9.04
CA PRO A 63 -3.24 -11.70 10.27
C PRO A 63 -3.63 -10.25 10.52
N GLU A 64 -2.75 -9.30 10.23
CA GLU A 64 -3.03 -7.88 10.44
C GLU A 64 -4.13 -7.36 9.50
N ASN A 65 -4.16 -7.80 8.24
CA ASN A 65 -5.27 -7.51 7.33
C ASN A 65 -6.61 -8.03 7.87
N GLN A 66 -6.63 -9.19 8.52
CA GLN A 66 -7.84 -9.72 9.15
C GLN A 66 -8.30 -8.84 10.33
N ASN A 67 -7.35 -8.40 11.17
CA ASN A 67 -7.64 -7.47 12.26
C ASN A 67 -8.16 -6.13 11.72
N PHE A 68 -7.56 -5.63 10.64
CA PHE A 68 -8.00 -4.42 9.97
C PHE A 68 -9.46 -4.54 9.48
N LYS A 69 -9.80 -5.62 8.78
CA LYS A 69 -11.19 -5.87 8.35
C LYS A 69 -12.16 -5.92 9.52
N GLN A 70 -11.77 -6.60 10.60
CA GLN A 70 -12.60 -6.66 11.80
C GLN A 70 -12.83 -5.27 12.40
N ALA A 71 -11.80 -4.41 12.44
CA ALA A 71 -11.93 -3.04 12.90
C ALA A 71 -12.87 -2.21 12.02
N VAL A 72 -12.80 -2.38 10.70
CA VAL A 72 -13.76 -1.75 9.76
C VAL A 72 -15.19 -2.19 10.04
N LEU A 73 -15.43 -3.49 10.19
CA LEU A 73 -16.78 -4.05 10.47
C LEU A 73 -17.35 -3.60 11.82
N THR A 74 -16.49 -3.25 12.78
CA THR A 74 -16.90 -2.84 14.13
C THR A 74 -16.89 -1.33 14.37
N GLY A 75 -16.94 -0.53 13.30
CA GLY A 75 -17.11 0.92 13.39
C GLY A 75 -15.97 1.75 12.77
N GLY A 76 -15.04 1.13 12.09
CA GLY A 76 -14.03 1.80 11.28
C GLY A 76 -12.87 2.46 12.04
N ASN A 77 -12.77 2.28 13.35
CA ASN A 77 -11.62 2.75 14.12
C ASN A 77 -10.46 1.74 13.95
N ILE A 78 -9.55 2.04 13.05
CA ILE A 78 -8.45 1.15 12.68
C ILE A 78 -7.18 1.37 13.52
N GLY A 79 -7.10 2.41 14.36
CA GLY A 79 -5.92 2.71 15.18
C GLY A 79 -4.63 2.67 14.34
N ASP A 80 -3.65 1.89 14.79
CA ASP A 80 -2.34 1.74 14.13
C ASP A 80 -2.27 0.55 13.17
N LEU A 81 -3.36 -0.17 12.95
CA LEU A 81 -3.39 -1.34 12.08
C LEU A 81 -2.97 -1.00 10.65
N TYR A 82 -2.17 -1.88 10.06
CA TYR A 82 -1.76 -1.79 8.66
C TYR A 82 -2.77 -2.50 7.75
N LEU A 83 -2.91 -1.98 6.54
CA LEU A 83 -3.59 -2.64 5.43
C LEU A 83 -2.59 -2.85 4.31
N ARG A 84 -2.42 -4.10 3.86
CA ARG A 84 -1.49 -4.48 2.80
C ARG A 84 -2.23 -5.22 1.70
N LEU A 85 -2.23 -4.66 0.50
CA LEU A 85 -3.00 -5.18 -0.61
C LEU A 85 -2.10 -5.48 -1.82
N ALA A 86 -2.35 -6.61 -2.44
CA ALA A 86 -1.82 -6.98 -3.74
C ALA A 86 -2.45 -6.10 -4.82
N ILE A 87 -1.66 -5.64 -5.78
CA ILE A 87 -2.14 -5.06 -7.03
C ILE A 87 -2.19 -6.18 -8.07
N VAL A 88 -3.37 -6.48 -8.57
CA VAL A 88 -3.61 -7.60 -9.49
C VAL A 88 -4.23 -7.09 -10.78
N LEU A 89 -3.72 -7.54 -11.94
CA LEU A 89 -4.29 -7.22 -13.24
C LEU A 89 -5.61 -7.95 -13.45
N LYS A 90 -6.64 -7.27 -13.93
CA LYS A 90 -7.93 -7.88 -14.28
C LYS A 90 -7.85 -8.79 -15.50
N GLU A 91 -6.92 -8.54 -16.40
CA GLU A 91 -6.78 -9.25 -17.66
C GLU A 91 -6.42 -10.73 -17.49
N ASN A 92 -5.57 -11.04 -16.51
CA ASN A 92 -4.97 -12.37 -16.35
C ASN A 92 -4.74 -12.79 -14.89
N ASP A 93 -5.29 -12.04 -13.93
CA ASP A 93 -5.11 -12.26 -12.49
C ASP A 93 -3.63 -12.24 -12.03
N GLU A 94 -2.76 -11.56 -12.76
CA GLU A 94 -1.33 -11.48 -12.43
C GLU A 94 -1.07 -10.48 -11.29
N PHE A 95 -0.35 -10.94 -10.26
CA PHE A 95 0.19 -10.08 -9.20
C PHE A 95 1.32 -9.21 -9.77
N ILE A 96 1.16 -7.90 -9.75
CA ILE A 96 2.12 -6.95 -10.36
C ILE A 96 2.79 -6.00 -9.38
N GLY A 97 2.37 -6.00 -8.13
CA GLY A 97 2.88 -5.10 -7.10
C GLY A 97 2.00 -5.07 -5.86
N TRP A 98 2.22 -4.07 -5.02
CA TRP A 98 1.45 -3.89 -3.80
C TRP A 98 1.13 -2.42 -3.53
N CYS A 99 0.10 -2.20 -2.70
CA CYS A 99 -0.25 -0.91 -2.15
C CYS A 99 -0.67 -1.11 -0.69
N CYS A 100 -0.12 -0.33 0.22
CA CYS A 100 -0.37 -0.45 1.65
C CYS A 100 -0.60 0.90 2.33
N SER A 101 -1.21 0.84 3.50
CA SER A 101 -1.34 1.96 4.43
C SER A 101 -0.96 1.53 5.84
N GLY A 102 -0.19 2.35 6.52
CA GLY A 102 0.25 2.09 7.88
C GLY A 102 0.77 3.35 8.56
N ILE A 103 1.17 3.22 9.81
CA ILE A 103 1.75 4.32 10.57
C ILE A 103 3.21 4.52 10.16
N LYS A 104 3.61 5.76 10.01
CA LYS A 104 4.98 6.18 9.75
C LYS A 104 5.47 7.03 10.93
N ASP A 105 6.23 6.41 11.83
CA ASP A 105 6.63 7.02 13.11
C ASP A 105 7.50 8.27 12.96
N GLU A 106 8.22 8.40 11.83
CA GLU A 106 9.05 9.57 11.55
C GLU A 106 8.23 10.80 11.11
N LEU A 107 6.92 10.65 10.88
CA LEU A 107 6.02 11.76 10.59
C LEU A 107 5.29 12.23 11.86
N PRO A 108 4.98 13.53 11.98
CA PRO A 108 4.11 14.01 13.04
C PRO A 108 2.67 13.48 12.84
N ALA A 109 1.97 13.19 13.93
CA ALA A 109 0.57 12.78 13.86
C ALA A 109 -0.34 13.90 13.29
N PRO A 110 -1.36 13.55 12.47
CA PRO A 110 -1.72 12.20 12.00
C PRO A 110 -0.72 11.69 10.95
N ASN A 111 -0.13 10.52 11.21
CA ASN A 111 1.04 10.02 10.50
C ASN A 111 0.78 8.73 9.69
N ARG A 112 -0.46 8.49 9.28
CA ARG A 112 -0.78 7.36 8.40
C ARG A 112 -0.29 7.64 6.98
N GLU A 113 0.54 6.74 6.46
CA GLU A 113 1.16 6.83 5.15
C GLU A 113 0.53 5.86 4.15
N ILE A 114 0.60 6.21 2.87
CA ILE A 114 0.37 5.31 1.73
C ILE A 114 1.72 4.95 1.13
N MET A 115 1.98 3.64 1.02
CA MET A 115 3.18 3.09 0.38
C MET A 115 2.78 2.16 -0.76
N TYR A 116 3.64 2.02 -1.76
CA TYR A 116 3.41 1.13 -2.90
C TYR A 116 4.71 0.72 -3.60
N GLY A 117 4.67 -0.42 -4.24
CA GLY A 117 5.69 -0.89 -5.15
C GLY A 117 5.04 -1.58 -6.35
N ILE A 118 5.66 -1.47 -7.50
CA ILE A 118 5.20 -2.13 -8.73
C ILE A 118 6.41 -2.66 -9.51
N SER A 119 6.28 -3.87 -10.07
CA SER A 119 7.28 -4.45 -10.95
C SER A 119 7.59 -3.53 -12.13
N LYS A 120 8.87 -3.46 -12.50
CA LYS A 120 9.36 -2.66 -13.64
C LYS A 120 8.62 -2.93 -14.94
N HIS A 121 8.13 -4.15 -15.13
CA HIS A 121 7.43 -4.58 -16.34
C HIS A 121 6.03 -3.94 -16.50
N PHE A 122 5.48 -3.38 -15.42
CA PHE A 122 4.14 -2.80 -15.37
C PHE A 122 4.12 -1.30 -15.10
N ARG A 123 5.29 -0.64 -15.07
CA ARG A 123 5.40 0.81 -14.90
C ARG A 123 4.85 1.60 -16.08
N ASN A 124 4.55 2.88 -15.84
CA ASN A 124 4.06 3.84 -16.84
C ASN A 124 2.72 3.51 -17.50
N ARG A 125 1.92 2.59 -16.92
CA ARG A 125 0.58 2.20 -17.39
C ARG A 125 -0.55 2.77 -16.52
N GLY A 126 -0.23 3.55 -15.48
CA GLY A 126 -1.23 4.14 -14.58
C GLY A 126 -1.76 3.22 -13.49
N TYR A 127 -1.31 1.99 -13.39
CA TYR A 127 -1.79 1.01 -12.42
C TYR A 127 -1.55 1.46 -10.97
N THR A 128 -0.37 1.97 -10.65
CA THR A 128 -0.06 2.50 -9.30
C THR A 128 -0.98 3.67 -8.94
N THR A 129 -1.28 4.56 -9.88
CA THR A 129 -2.21 5.67 -9.65
C THR A 129 -3.63 5.16 -9.35
N GLN A 130 -4.09 4.11 -10.06
CA GLN A 130 -5.37 3.46 -9.77
C GLN A 130 -5.37 2.82 -8.38
N ALA A 131 -4.28 2.11 -8.02
CA ALA A 131 -4.14 1.46 -6.72
C ALA A 131 -4.18 2.47 -5.57
N VAL A 132 -3.38 3.54 -5.65
CA VAL A 132 -3.34 4.59 -4.61
C VAL A 132 -4.70 5.27 -4.47
N LYS A 133 -5.37 5.62 -5.56
CA LYS A 133 -6.72 6.19 -5.51
C LYS A 133 -7.73 5.23 -4.89
N GLY A 134 -7.68 3.96 -5.26
CA GLY A 134 -8.58 2.93 -4.73
C GLY A 134 -8.43 2.73 -3.22
N ILE A 135 -7.21 2.51 -2.73
CA ILE A 135 -6.98 2.34 -1.29
C ILE A 135 -7.29 3.62 -0.50
N THR A 136 -6.98 4.79 -1.04
CA THR A 136 -7.26 6.09 -0.40
C THR A 136 -8.76 6.29 -0.24
N GLN A 137 -9.53 6.09 -1.30
CA GLN A 137 -10.99 6.17 -1.26
C GLN A 137 -11.57 5.18 -0.26
N TYR A 138 -11.12 3.92 -0.30
CA TYR A 138 -11.57 2.90 0.64
C TYR A 138 -11.34 3.29 2.10
N LEU A 139 -10.14 3.81 2.42
CA LEU A 139 -9.79 4.26 3.77
C LEU A 139 -10.69 5.40 4.24
N PHE A 140 -10.91 6.40 3.43
CA PHE A 140 -11.74 7.54 3.78
C PHE A 140 -13.23 7.19 3.92
N GLU A 141 -13.73 6.26 3.12
CA GLU A 141 -15.14 5.87 3.17
C GLU A 141 -15.47 4.91 4.31
N ASN A 142 -14.54 4.02 4.65
CA ASN A 142 -14.82 2.87 5.54
C ASN A 142 -14.13 2.95 6.90
N THR A 143 -13.30 3.98 7.15
CA THR A 143 -12.54 4.11 8.39
C THR A 143 -12.62 5.51 8.99
N ASN A 144 -12.03 5.65 10.18
CA ASN A 144 -11.90 6.94 10.88
C ASN A 144 -10.70 7.79 10.38
N VAL A 145 -10.08 7.41 9.28
CA VAL A 145 -8.96 8.18 8.70
C VAL A 145 -9.46 9.47 8.08
N GLU A 146 -8.87 10.60 8.47
CA GLU A 146 -9.18 11.93 7.96
C GLU A 146 -8.02 12.53 7.15
N VAL A 147 -6.80 12.00 7.36
CA VAL A 147 -5.56 12.49 6.76
C VAL A 147 -4.71 11.30 6.32
N LEU A 148 -4.20 11.38 5.10
CA LEU A 148 -3.21 10.45 4.57
C LEU A 148 -1.96 11.21 4.15
N ASN A 149 -0.81 10.63 4.45
CA ASN A 149 0.50 11.15 4.05
C ASN A 149 1.10 10.26 2.95
N ALA A 150 1.97 10.84 2.17
CA ALA A 150 2.85 10.13 1.27
C ALA A 150 4.21 10.83 1.25
N ILE A 151 5.28 10.05 1.26
CA ILE A 151 6.63 10.57 1.13
C ILE A 151 7.35 9.93 -0.05
N ALA A 152 8.23 10.67 -0.68
CA ALA A 152 9.09 10.16 -1.73
C ALA A 152 10.43 10.88 -1.72
N LEU A 153 11.53 10.13 -1.91
CA LEU A 153 12.85 10.71 -2.14
C LEU A 153 12.78 11.76 -3.26
N LEU A 154 13.55 12.83 -3.15
CA LEU A 154 13.62 13.86 -4.20
C LEU A 154 14.00 13.25 -5.55
N THR A 155 14.83 12.23 -5.53
CA THR A 155 15.30 11.52 -6.73
C THR A 155 14.27 10.59 -7.34
N ASN A 156 13.29 10.11 -6.55
CA ASN A 156 12.23 9.22 -7.03
C ASN A 156 11.12 9.99 -7.77
N GLN A 157 11.45 10.50 -8.95
CA GLN A 157 10.51 11.29 -9.76
C GLN A 157 9.23 10.53 -10.12
N ALA A 158 9.32 9.20 -10.28
CA ALA A 158 8.17 8.37 -10.62
C ALA A 158 7.14 8.37 -9.48
N SER A 159 7.59 8.15 -8.25
CA SER A 159 6.72 8.18 -7.06
C SER A 159 6.14 9.58 -6.85
N ASN A 160 6.96 10.64 -6.91
CA ASN A 160 6.48 12.02 -6.80
C ASN A 160 5.35 12.33 -7.79
N LYS A 161 5.46 11.88 -9.05
CA LYS A 161 4.40 12.05 -10.07
C LYS A 161 3.12 11.25 -9.76
N VAL A 162 3.25 10.05 -9.22
CA VAL A 162 2.08 9.24 -8.82
C VAL A 162 1.33 9.91 -7.68
N ILE A 163 2.03 10.36 -6.64
CA ILE A 163 1.47 11.04 -5.48
C ILE A 163 0.67 12.29 -5.92
N GLN A 164 1.27 13.14 -6.77
CA GLN A 164 0.62 14.33 -7.31
C GLN A 164 -0.63 13.99 -8.15
N LYS A 165 -0.59 12.93 -8.98
CA LYS A 165 -1.75 12.46 -9.77
C LYS A 165 -2.89 11.90 -8.90
N CYS A 166 -2.59 11.57 -7.65
CA CYS A 166 -3.56 11.12 -6.66
C CYS A 166 -4.07 12.28 -5.79
N ASN A 167 -3.83 13.52 -6.19
CA ASN A 167 -4.28 14.75 -5.53
C ASN A 167 -3.67 15.00 -4.15
N PHE A 168 -2.58 14.34 -3.79
CA PHE A 168 -1.83 14.71 -2.60
C PHE A 168 -1.15 16.07 -2.82
N GLU A 169 -1.33 16.99 -1.89
CA GLU A 169 -0.73 18.30 -1.91
C GLU A 169 0.66 18.27 -1.27
N TYR A 170 1.61 18.96 -1.88
CA TYR A 170 2.96 19.10 -1.32
C TYR A 170 2.89 19.94 -0.03
N LEU A 171 3.45 19.41 1.04
CA LEU A 171 3.48 20.08 2.33
C LEU A 171 4.85 20.74 2.59
N ASN A 172 5.89 19.93 2.61
CA ASN A 172 7.27 20.39 2.84
C ASN A 172 8.29 19.31 2.42
N MET A 173 9.55 19.64 2.55
CA MET A 173 10.64 18.67 2.54
C MET A 173 10.95 18.23 3.98
N ILE A 174 11.18 16.96 4.18
CA ILE A 174 11.62 16.37 5.44
C ILE A 174 12.89 15.54 5.22
N GLU A 175 13.61 15.31 6.31
CA GLU A 175 14.78 14.44 6.30
C GLU A 175 14.53 13.21 7.18
N ILE A 176 14.74 12.02 6.62
CA ILE A 176 14.64 10.75 7.33
C ILE A 176 15.93 9.98 7.06
N GLU A 177 16.67 9.57 8.09
CA GLU A 177 17.93 8.84 8.00
C GLU A 177 18.98 9.53 7.10
N ASN A 178 19.06 10.86 7.16
CA ASN A 178 19.92 11.74 6.34
C ASN A 178 19.56 11.76 4.83
N GLU A 179 18.39 11.28 4.45
CA GLU A 179 17.89 11.34 3.08
C GLU A 179 16.73 12.34 2.97
N PRO A 180 16.72 13.20 1.92
CA PRO A 180 15.67 14.20 1.75
C PRO A 180 14.45 13.62 1.02
N TYR A 181 13.28 13.82 1.61
CA TYR A 181 11.99 13.41 1.06
C TYR A 181 11.07 14.61 0.83
N ASN A 182 10.34 14.58 -0.28
CA ASN A 182 9.13 15.38 -0.41
C ASN A 182 8.02 14.73 0.42
N HIS A 183 7.38 15.52 1.28
CA HIS A 183 6.23 15.12 2.07
C HIS A 183 4.96 15.73 1.47
N TYR A 184 3.97 14.89 1.27
CA TYR A 184 2.67 15.22 0.72
C TYR A 184 1.57 14.77 1.66
N GLN A 185 0.42 15.46 1.58
CA GLN A 185 -0.74 15.14 2.40
C GLN A 185 -2.02 15.19 1.57
N LEU A 186 -2.98 14.34 1.91
CA LEU A 186 -4.33 14.36 1.35
C LEU A 186 -5.34 14.33 2.49
N LEU A 187 -6.27 15.27 2.46
CA LEU A 187 -7.35 15.38 3.43
C LEU A 187 -8.64 14.80 2.87
N LYS A 188 -9.42 14.12 3.71
CA LYS A 188 -10.69 13.49 3.32
C LYS A 188 -11.67 14.42 2.61
N HIS A 189 -11.75 15.66 3.03
CA HIS A 189 -12.66 16.65 2.44
C HIS A 189 -12.20 17.24 1.10
N GLN A 190 -11.02 16.85 0.62
CA GLN A 190 -10.43 17.31 -0.66
C GLN A 190 -10.64 16.30 -1.81
N GLN A 191 -11.39 15.22 -1.59
CA GLN A 191 -11.70 14.23 -2.62
C GLN A 191 -12.91 14.57 -3.48
#